data_28478639d0bbbd1362c4f1bdbbd988cb
#
_entry.id   28478639d0bbbd1362c4f1bdbbd988cb
#
_cell.length_a   1.000
_cell.length_b   1.000
_cell.length_c   1.000
_cell.angle_alpha   90.00
_cell.angle_beta   90.00
_cell.angle_gamma   90.00
#
_symmetry.space_group_name_H-M   'P 1'
#
loop_
_entity.id
_entity.type
_entity.pdbx_description
1 polymer ?
#
loop_
_entity_poly.entity_id
_entity_poly.type
_entity_poly.pdbx_seq_one_letter_code
_entity_poly.pdbx_strand_id
1 'polypeptide(L)'
;AAVIRLGGAMLYLFDRSRHLLTLTASVGLPEGVAEAIKHISLGTTPCGTAALERDLVVATNLAADPRWPRAAELAAQFPMLHTVWSVPLIGEQDDLLGTLALFHPEPRTPGELDTALLRLLAHQVAVALERALLADRTRDLYRASVASLAAAVDAKDPYIRNHSRRVAAYSRQIAQAMGLPPSEVEVIELAGLLHDVGKIGIPDRVLQKPGKLDADEWTMIRRHPDLGARILADNPALAPIVPIIRHHHERYDGRGYPDGLAGDEIPLGAAIVGLAD
;
A
#
# COMPACT_ATOMS: atom_id res chain seq x y z
N ALA A 1 -39.15 5.76 15.83
CA ALA A 1 -37.87 6.07 15.26
C ALA A 1 -38.03 6.17 13.74
N ALA A 2 -37.86 7.37 13.17
CA ALA A 2 -37.88 7.55 11.72
C ALA A 2 -36.67 6.82 11.13
N VAL A 3 -36.89 5.72 10.43
CA VAL A 3 -35.85 5.06 9.62
C VAL A 3 -35.48 6.04 8.50
N ILE A 4 -34.28 6.56 8.53
CA ILE A 4 -33.74 7.39 7.44
C ILE A 4 -33.70 6.49 6.19
N ARG A 5 -34.63 6.66 5.27
CA ARG A 5 -34.56 6.01 3.94
C ARG A 5 -33.51 6.76 3.11
N LEU A 6 -32.28 6.29 3.17
CA LEU A 6 -31.22 6.72 2.28
C LEU A 6 -31.44 6.04 0.93
N GLY A 7 -31.35 6.78 -0.18
CA GLY A 7 -31.24 6.22 -1.53
C GLY A 7 -29.89 5.53 -1.72
N GLY A 8 -28.84 6.12 -1.12
CA GLY A 8 -27.51 5.58 -1.11
C GLY A 8 -26.45 6.60 -0.69
N ALA A 9 -25.17 6.24 -0.89
CA ALA A 9 -24.03 7.05 -0.53
C ALA A 9 -22.94 6.96 -1.59
N MET A 10 -22.10 8.00 -1.65
CA MET A 10 -20.93 8.12 -2.53
C MET A 10 -19.73 8.62 -1.73
N LEU A 11 -18.60 7.98 -1.93
CA LEU A 11 -17.32 8.41 -1.37
C LEU A 11 -16.38 8.76 -2.50
N TYR A 12 -15.92 10.00 -2.51
CA TYR A 12 -14.92 10.49 -3.42
C TYR A 12 -13.60 10.75 -2.71
N LEU A 13 -12.49 10.39 -3.34
CA LEU A 13 -11.16 10.80 -2.95
C LEU A 13 -10.66 11.94 -3.81
N PHE A 14 -9.94 12.87 -3.20
CA PHE A 14 -9.37 14.02 -3.91
C PHE A 14 -7.98 13.69 -4.46
N ASP A 15 -7.86 13.69 -5.77
CA ASP A 15 -6.58 13.62 -6.47
C ASP A 15 -5.96 15.02 -6.59
N ARG A 16 -4.96 15.29 -5.74
CA ARG A 16 -4.25 16.57 -5.72
C ARG A 16 -3.53 16.88 -7.03
N SER A 17 -3.03 15.84 -7.73
CA SER A 17 -2.25 16.02 -8.96
C SER A 17 -3.11 16.45 -10.12
N ARG A 18 -4.35 15.97 -10.17
CA ARG A 18 -5.32 16.25 -11.23
C ARG A 18 -6.37 17.29 -10.86
N HIS A 19 -6.43 17.73 -9.58
CA HIS A 19 -7.48 18.59 -9.04
C HIS A 19 -8.90 18.06 -9.29
N LEU A 20 -9.08 16.74 -9.15
CA LEU A 20 -10.34 16.03 -9.37
C LEU A 20 -10.74 15.21 -8.16
N LEU A 21 -12.04 15.02 -7.99
CA LEU A 21 -12.59 14.01 -7.10
C LEU A 21 -12.84 12.72 -7.90
N THR A 22 -12.37 11.59 -7.40
CA THR A 22 -12.55 10.28 -8.01
C THR A 22 -13.47 9.42 -7.13
N LEU A 23 -14.55 8.90 -7.70
CA LEU A 23 -15.47 7.99 -7.02
C LEU A 23 -14.72 6.71 -6.65
N THR A 24 -14.63 6.43 -5.36
CA THR A 24 -13.89 5.27 -4.82
C THR A 24 -14.83 4.19 -4.32
N ALA A 25 -15.97 4.59 -3.75
CA ALA A 25 -17.00 3.68 -3.28
C ALA A 25 -18.39 4.28 -3.44
N SER A 26 -19.37 3.45 -3.71
CA SER A 26 -20.78 3.85 -3.75
C SER A 26 -21.70 2.71 -3.33
N VAL A 27 -22.84 3.08 -2.77
CA VAL A 27 -23.93 2.16 -2.41
C VAL A 27 -25.22 2.76 -2.94
N GLY A 28 -26.06 1.92 -3.57
CA GLY A 28 -27.38 2.34 -4.07
C GLY A 28 -27.35 3.05 -5.42
N LEU A 29 -26.20 3.18 -6.09
CA LEU A 29 -26.09 3.72 -7.44
C LEU A 29 -26.27 2.61 -8.50
N PRO A 30 -27.02 2.85 -9.59
CA PRO A 30 -26.98 2.01 -10.77
C PRO A 30 -25.59 2.04 -11.42
N GLU A 31 -25.21 0.94 -12.05
CA GLU A 31 -23.86 0.76 -12.62
C GLU A 31 -23.48 1.85 -13.63
N GLY A 32 -24.40 2.25 -14.53
CA GLY A 32 -24.16 3.32 -15.50
C GLY A 32 -23.99 4.71 -14.90
N VAL A 33 -24.58 4.97 -13.72
CA VAL A 33 -24.44 6.26 -13.01
C VAL A 33 -23.05 6.36 -12.42
N ALA A 34 -22.56 5.31 -11.76
CA ALA A 34 -21.25 5.31 -11.13
C ALA A 34 -20.11 5.64 -12.12
N GLU A 35 -20.18 5.11 -13.36
CA GLU A 35 -19.19 5.42 -14.39
C GLU A 35 -19.31 6.86 -14.89
N ALA A 36 -20.55 7.38 -15.08
CA ALA A 36 -20.78 8.75 -15.54
C ALA A 36 -20.26 9.83 -14.56
N ILE A 37 -20.23 9.51 -13.25
CA ILE A 37 -19.77 10.43 -12.20
C ILE A 37 -18.43 10.01 -11.58
N LYS A 38 -17.70 9.13 -12.24
CA LYS A 38 -16.42 8.60 -11.72
C LYS A 38 -15.39 9.67 -11.42
N HIS A 39 -15.33 10.69 -12.26
CA HIS A 39 -14.42 11.83 -12.09
C HIS A 39 -15.22 13.14 -12.15
N ILE A 40 -15.11 13.93 -11.10
CA ILE A 40 -15.79 15.23 -11.03
C ILE A 40 -14.79 16.34 -10.66
N SER A 41 -14.96 17.50 -11.29
CA SER A 41 -14.16 18.68 -10.98
C SER A 41 -14.73 19.44 -9.77
N LEU A 42 -13.87 20.17 -9.08
CA LEU A 42 -14.30 21.02 -7.98
C LEU A 42 -15.31 22.08 -8.50
N GLY A 43 -16.35 22.34 -7.70
CA GLY A 43 -17.39 23.32 -8.00
C GLY A 43 -18.44 22.89 -9.05
N THR A 44 -18.28 21.76 -9.74
CA THR A 44 -19.16 21.39 -10.87
C THR A 44 -20.35 20.51 -10.47
N THR A 45 -20.39 20.02 -9.26
CA THR A 45 -21.44 19.18 -8.68
C THR A 45 -21.59 19.53 -7.19
N PRO A 46 -22.64 19.05 -6.48
CA PRO A 46 -22.70 19.23 -5.02
C PRO A 46 -21.45 18.71 -4.29
N CYS A 47 -20.91 17.56 -4.72
CA CYS A 47 -19.67 17.01 -4.14
C CYS A 47 -18.45 17.88 -4.45
N GLY A 48 -18.32 18.33 -5.69
CA GLY A 48 -17.23 19.22 -6.10
C GLY A 48 -17.30 20.57 -5.38
N THR A 49 -18.50 21.10 -5.13
CA THR A 49 -18.71 22.34 -4.39
C THR A 49 -18.40 22.17 -2.90
N ALA A 50 -18.83 21.08 -2.28
CA ALA A 50 -18.50 20.79 -0.88
C ALA A 50 -16.98 20.67 -0.67
N ALA A 51 -16.26 20.10 -1.63
CA ALA A 51 -14.80 20.04 -1.61
C ALA A 51 -14.17 21.44 -1.73
N LEU A 52 -14.70 22.30 -2.58
CA LEU A 52 -14.19 23.65 -2.85
C LEU A 52 -14.47 24.59 -1.67
N GLU A 53 -15.71 24.61 -1.15
CA GLU A 53 -16.17 25.48 -0.08
C GLU A 53 -15.77 24.97 1.31
N ARG A 54 -15.38 23.70 1.40
CA ARG A 54 -15.03 23.03 2.66
C ARG A 54 -16.17 23.02 3.68
N ASP A 55 -17.38 22.96 3.19
CA ASP A 55 -18.59 22.92 4.02
C ASP A 55 -19.66 21.99 3.43
N LEU A 56 -20.69 21.74 4.23
CA LEU A 56 -21.85 20.97 3.81
C LEU A 56 -22.59 21.69 2.67
N VAL A 57 -22.77 21.00 1.58
CA VAL A 57 -23.55 21.47 0.42
C VAL A 57 -24.81 20.60 0.27
N VAL A 58 -25.96 21.27 0.16
CA VAL A 58 -27.26 20.64 0.02
C VAL A 58 -27.90 21.03 -1.31
N ALA A 59 -28.26 20.03 -2.10
CA ALA A 59 -29.14 20.14 -3.26
C ALA A 59 -30.45 19.42 -2.94
N THR A 60 -31.54 20.15 -2.73
CA THR A 60 -32.87 19.56 -2.40
C THR A 60 -33.64 19.08 -3.61
N ASN A 61 -33.32 19.62 -4.80
CA ASN A 61 -33.81 19.18 -6.10
C ASN A 61 -32.69 19.36 -7.12
N LEU A 62 -31.84 18.37 -7.23
CA LEU A 62 -30.67 18.44 -8.09
C LEU A 62 -31.03 18.61 -9.58
N ALA A 63 -32.12 18.00 -10.05
CA ALA A 63 -32.57 18.10 -11.44
C ALA A 63 -33.00 19.52 -11.87
N ALA A 64 -33.37 20.36 -10.91
CA ALA A 64 -33.78 21.75 -11.17
C ALA A 64 -32.79 22.77 -10.58
N ASP A 65 -31.63 22.36 -10.09
CA ASP A 65 -30.66 23.26 -9.45
C ASP A 65 -29.75 23.94 -10.48
N PRO A 66 -29.86 25.25 -10.67
CA PRO A 66 -29.07 25.97 -11.69
C PRO A 66 -27.57 26.06 -11.37
N ARG A 67 -27.16 25.75 -10.16
CA ARG A 67 -25.73 25.76 -9.75
C ARG A 67 -24.93 24.69 -10.49
N TRP A 68 -25.58 23.55 -10.83
CA TRP A 68 -24.88 22.39 -11.42
C TRP A 68 -25.61 21.82 -12.64
N PRO A 69 -25.57 22.49 -13.80
CA PRO A 69 -26.36 22.10 -14.98
C PRO A 69 -26.13 20.67 -15.45
N ARG A 70 -24.85 20.21 -15.48
CA ARG A 70 -24.51 18.82 -15.87
C ARG A 70 -25.01 17.78 -14.87
N ALA A 71 -24.92 18.07 -13.56
CA ALA A 71 -25.45 17.20 -12.54
C ALA A 71 -26.99 17.16 -12.57
N ALA A 72 -27.62 18.27 -12.92
CA ALA A 72 -29.07 18.38 -13.13
C ALA A 72 -29.55 17.49 -14.30
N GLU A 73 -28.85 17.51 -15.43
CA GLU A 73 -29.14 16.63 -16.58
C GLU A 73 -29.07 15.14 -16.20
N LEU A 74 -28.08 14.75 -15.42
CA LEU A 74 -27.95 13.37 -14.92
C LEU A 74 -29.08 13.04 -13.91
N ALA A 75 -29.37 13.92 -12.99
CA ALA A 75 -30.42 13.73 -11.98
C ALA A 75 -31.81 13.64 -12.60
N ALA A 76 -32.07 14.33 -13.73
CA ALA A 76 -33.31 14.22 -14.47
C ALA A 76 -33.52 12.80 -15.06
N GLN A 77 -32.46 12.08 -15.37
CA GLN A 77 -32.52 10.71 -15.89
C GLN A 77 -32.60 9.67 -14.75
N PHE A 78 -32.10 10.02 -13.55
CA PHE A 78 -32.02 9.11 -12.40
C PHE A 78 -32.70 9.74 -11.16
N PRO A 79 -34.02 9.54 -10.98
CA PRO A 79 -34.80 10.15 -9.90
C PRO A 79 -34.28 9.91 -8.48
N MET A 80 -33.48 8.85 -8.27
CA MET A 80 -32.86 8.56 -6.98
C MET A 80 -31.87 9.64 -6.54
N LEU A 81 -31.33 10.41 -7.47
CA LEU A 81 -30.40 11.54 -7.23
C LEU A 81 -31.16 12.85 -6.99
N HIS A 82 -32.42 12.81 -6.58
CA HIS A 82 -33.25 14.00 -6.44
C HIS A 82 -32.65 14.97 -5.40
N THR A 83 -32.31 14.48 -4.23
CA THR A 83 -31.66 15.25 -3.17
C THR A 83 -30.24 14.71 -2.94
N VAL A 84 -29.26 15.60 -2.85
CA VAL A 84 -27.87 15.25 -2.54
C VAL A 84 -27.37 16.15 -1.39
N TRP A 85 -26.88 15.52 -0.34
CA TRP A 85 -26.15 16.17 0.75
C TRP A 85 -24.69 15.76 0.65
N SER A 86 -23.80 16.70 0.47
CA SER A 86 -22.37 16.42 0.36
C SER A 86 -21.59 17.17 1.43
N VAL A 87 -20.67 16.47 2.09
CA VAL A 87 -19.82 17.01 3.15
C VAL A 87 -18.36 16.71 2.81
N PRO A 88 -17.43 17.65 3.03
CA PRO A 88 -16.01 17.44 2.79
C PRO A 88 -15.45 16.49 3.86
N LEU A 89 -14.45 15.72 3.45
CA LEU A 89 -13.59 14.93 4.32
C LEU A 89 -12.30 15.71 4.52
N ILE A 90 -12.14 16.30 5.70
CA ILE A 90 -10.99 17.13 6.04
C ILE A 90 -10.13 16.36 7.05
N GLY A 91 -8.85 16.20 6.73
CA GLY A 91 -7.85 15.58 7.61
C GLY A 91 -7.39 16.52 8.73
N GLU A 92 -6.56 16.01 9.64
CA GLU A 92 -6.08 16.73 10.84
C GLU A 92 -5.29 18.01 10.51
N GLN A 93 -4.59 18.05 9.37
CA GLN A 93 -3.82 19.24 8.92
C GLN A 93 -4.62 20.19 8.03
N ASP A 94 -5.95 20.14 8.13
CA ASP A 94 -6.87 20.87 7.26
C ASP A 94 -6.74 20.50 5.76
N ASP A 95 -6.27 19.31 5.48
CA ASP A 95 -6.13 18.77 4.14
C ASP A 95 -7.45 18.22 3.62
N LEU A 96 -7.83 18.61 2.40
CA LEU A 96 -8.96 17.98 1.72
C LEU A 96 -8.58 16.55 1.29
N LEU A 97 -9.24 15.56 1.84
CA LEU A 97 -9.08 14.14 1.50
C LEU A 97 -10.11 13.68 0.45
N GLY A 98 -11.28 14.32 0.43
CA GLY A 98 -12.36 13.95 -0.47
C GLY A 98 -13.71 14.50 -0.04
N THR A 99 -14.80 13.83 -0.45
CA THR A 99 -16.16 14.15 -0.01
C THR A 99 -16.99 12.88 0.22
N LEU A 100 -17.86 12.94 1.20
CA LEU A 100 -18.92 11.96 1.44
C LEU A 100 -20.25 12.59 1.04
N ALA A 101 -21.03 11.91 0.19
CA ALA A 101 -22.36 12.37 -0.18
C ALA A 101 -23.41 11.30 0.10
N LEU A 102 -24.55 11.77 0.56
CA LEU A 102 -25.79 10.99 0.73
C LEU A 102 -26.78 11.47 -0.31
N PHE A 103 -27.52 10.54 -0.91
CA PHE A 103 -28.58 10.91 -1.85
C PHE A 103 -29.90 10.27 -1.45
N HIS A 104 -30.99 10.99 -1.78
CA HIS A 104 -32.35 10.61 -1.49
C HIS A 104 -33.22 10.74 -2.74
N PRO A 105 -34.17 9.81 -2.93
CA PRO A 105 -35.10 9.87 -4.08
C PRO A 105 -36.21 10.94 -3.91
N GLU A 106 -36.36 11.48 -2.71
CA GLU A 106 -37.40 12.46 -2.36
C GLU A 106 -36.78 13.79 -1.97
N PRO A 107 -37.52 14.92 -2.15
CA PRO A 107 -37.09 16.23 -1.62
C PRO A 107 -36.87 16.17 -0.12
N ARG A 108 -35.67 16.52 0.31
CA ARG A 108 -35.36 16.52 1.74
C ARG A 108 -34.32 17.60 2.08
N THR A 109 -34.64 18.37 3.14
CA THR A 109 -33.68 19.33 3.73
C THR A 109 -33.17 18.70 5.05
N PRO A 110 -31.85 18.68 5.30
CA PRO A 110 -31.31 18.17 6.54
C PRO A 110 -31.74 19.04 7.72
N GLY A 111 -32.20 18.40 8.80
CA GLY A 111 -32.38 19.07 10.09
C GLY A 111 -31.03 19.25 10.82
N GLU A 112 -31.09 19.89 12.00
CA GLU A 112 -29.87 20.09 12.81
C GLU A 112 -29.21 18.74 13.19
N LEU A 113 -30.01 17.75 13.57
CA LEU A 113 -29.52 16.42 13.92
C LEU A 113 -28.90 15.71 12.70
N ASP A 114 -29.55 15.78 11.52
CA ASP A 114 -29.04 15.18 10.28
C ASP A 114 -27.67 15.81 9.95
N THR A 115 -27.55 17.13 10.06
CA THR A 115 -26.32 17.88 9.81
C THR A 115 -25.21 17.49 10.78
N ALA A 116 -25.53 17.42 12.08
CA ALA A 116 -24.57 17.04 13.12
C ALA A 116 -24.06 15.61 12.91
N LEU A 117 -24.97 14.66 12.62
CA LEU A 117 -24.61 13.27 12.34
C LEU A 117 -23.77 13.14 11.08
N LEU A 118 -24.12 13.86 10.00
CA LEU A 118 -23.38 13.81 8.75
C LEU A 118 -21.95 14.37 8.93
N ARG A 119 -21.78 15.48 9.65
CA ARG A 119 -20.47 16.02 9.98
C ARG A 119 -19.65 15.06 10.85
N LEU A 120 -20.27 14.41 11.84
CA LEU A 120 -19.61 13.41 12.67
C LEU A 120 -19.15 12.19 11.82
N LEU A 121 -20.03 11.68 10.97
CA LEU A 121 -19.68 10.58 10.06
C LEU A 121 -18.54 10.98 9.12
N ALA A 122 -18.60 12.17 8.53
CA ALA A 122 -17.53 12.67 7.67
C ALA A 122 -16.19 12.76 8.40
N HIS A 123 -16.18 13.24 9.63
CA HIS A 123 -14.99 13.29 10.48
C HIS A 123 -14.44 11.87 10.74
N GLN A 124 -15.28 10.91 11.11
CA GLN A 124 -14.84 9.53 11.33
C GLN A 124 -14.28 8.87 10.06
N VAL A 125 -14.92 9.11 8.91
CA VAL A 125 -14.44 8.62 7.61
C VAL A 125 -13.11 9.29 7.25
N ALA A 126 -12.96 10.60 7.49
CA ALA A 126 -11.72 11.31 7.24
C ALA A 126 -10.56 10.75 8.07
N VAL A 127 -10.77 10.54 9.38
CA VAL A 127 -9.75 9.94 10.28
C VAL A 127 -9.37 8.53 9.83
N ALA A 128 -10.35 7.70 9.50
CA ALA A 128 -10.08 6.33 9.03
C ALA A 128 -9.29 6.33 7.71
N LEU A 129 -9.67 7.20 6.77
CA LEU A 129 -9.03 7.37 5.49
C LEU A 129 -7.59 7.87 5.63
N GLU A 130 -7.37 8.89 6.46
CA GLU A 130 -6.05 9.46 6.71
C GLU A 130 -5.09 8.41 7.30
N ARG A 131 -5.57 7.62 8.27
CA ARG A 131 -4.81 6.51 8.84
C ARG A 131 -4.43 5.45 7.79
N ALA A 132 -5.37 5.09 6.92
CA ALA A 132 -5.10 4.14 5.84
C ALA A 132 -4.05 4.68 4.85
N LEU A 133 -4.19 5.93 4.42
CA LEU A 133 -3.23 6.59 3.51
C LEU A 133 -1.84 6.73 4.14
N LEU A 134 -1.76 7.07 5.42
CA LEU A 134 -0.48 7.15 6.14
C LEU A 134 0.17 5.77 6.30
N ALA A 135 -0.60 4.73 6.59
CA ALA A 135 -0.09 3.36 6.69
C ALA A 135 0.48 2.88 5.36
N ASP A 136 -0.23 3.10 4.24
CA ASP A 136 0.25 2.76 2.90
C ASP A 136 1.52 3.53 2.55
N ARG A 137 1.54 4.85 2.79
CA ARG A 137 2.73 5.68 2.53
C ARG A 137 3.94 5.23 3.36
N THR A 138 3.73 4.87 4.62
CA THR A 138 4.79 4.36 5.49
C THR A 138 5.33 3.03 4.97
N ARG A 139 4.45 2.13 4.51
CA ARG A 139 4.84 0.85 3.91
C ARG A 139 5.67 1.05 2.64
N ASP A 140 5.26 1.97 1.77
CA ASP A 140 5.98 2.27 0.53
C ASP A 140 7.37 2.87 0.81
N LEU A 141 7.46 3.81 1.74
CA LEU A 141 8.74 4.40 2.18
C LEU A 141 9.66 3.34 2.78
N TYR A 142 9.12 2.44 3.60
CA TYR A 142 9.88 1.32 4.15
C TYR A 142 10.44 0.42 3.06
N ARG A 143 9.59 -0.01 2.12
CA ARG A 143 10.01 -0.85 0.97
C ARG A 143 11.06 -0.16 0.12
N ALA A 144 10.89 1.13 -0.18
CA ALA A 144 11.86 1.90 -0.94
C ALA A 144 13.21 2.02 -0.20
N SER A 145 13.21 2.23 1.11
CA SER A 145 14.41 2.32 1.94
C SER A 145 15.18 1.00 1.96
N VAL A 146 14.48 -0.11 2.14
CA VAL A 146 15.09 -1.44 2.11
C VAL A 146 15.66 -1.76 0.73
N ALA A 147 14.93 -1.44 -0.34
CA ALA A 147 15.42 -1.63 -1.70
C ALA A 147 16.66 -0.78 -2.01
N SER A 148 16.75 0.42 -1.45
CA SER A 148 17.93 1.29 -1.58
C SER A 148 19.14 0.73 -0.83
N LEU A 149 18.92 0.15 0.36
CA LEU A 149 19.97 -0.53 1.12
C LEU A 149 20.50 -1.73 0.35
N ALA A 150 19.63 -2.60 -0.17
CA ALA A 150 20.02 -3.74 -0.99
C ALA A 150 20.83 -3.30 -2.23
N ALA A 151 20.37 -2.25 -2.92
CA ALA A 151 21.09 -1.70 -4.07
C ALA A 151 22.47 -1.13 -3.71
N ALA A 152 22.63 -0.55 -2.51
CA ALA A 152 23.94 -0.09 -2.02
C ALA A 152 24.90 -1.25 -1.75
N VAL A 153 24.39 -2.39 -1.28
CA VAL A 153 25.18 -3.62 -1.10
C VAL A 153 25.54 -4.24 -2.46
N ASP A 154 24.56 -4.36 -3.38
CA ASP A 154 24.80 -4.83 -4.75
C ASP A 154 25.87 -3.97 -5.47
N ALA A 155 25.92 -2.65 -5.20
CA ALA A 155 26.91 -1.76 -5.79
C ALA A 155 28.36 -2.03 -5.33
N LYS A 156 28.54 -2.73 -4.21
CA LYS A 156 29.85 -3.17 -3.70
C LYS A 156 30.41 -4.33 -4.52
N ASP A 157 29.53 -5.12 -5.16
CA ASP A 157 29.88 -6.26 -5.99
C ASP A 157 29.64 -5.92 -7.47
N PRO A 158 30.68 -5.61 -8.24
CA PRO A 158 30.54 -5.10 -9.61
C PRO A 158 29.92 -6.11 -10.59
N TYR A 159 29.86 -7.38 -10.21
CA TYR A 159 29.35 -8.45 -11.08
C TYR A 159 27.85 -8.69 -10.99
N ILE A 160 27.14 -8.07 -10.03
CA ILE A 160 25.77 -8.45 -9.69
C ILE A 160 24.76 -7.28 -9.69
N ARG A 161 24.73 -6.53 -10.77
CA ARG A 161 23.73 -5.45 -10.87
C ARG A 161 22.29 -5.98 -10.79
N ASN A 162 21.46 -5.45 -9.84
CA ASN A 162 20.08 -5.84 -9.57
C ASN A 162 19.89 -7.32 -9.16
N HIS A 163 20.90 -8.00 -8.66
CA HIS A 163 20.84 -9.38 -8.21
C HIS A 163 19.81 -9.55 -7.10
N SER A 164 19.96 -8.79 -6.02
CA SER A 164 19.06 -8.88 -4.86
C SER A 164 17.58 -8.71 -5.24
N ARG A 165 17.26 -7.82 -6.20
CA ARG A 165 15.89 -7.67 -6.70
C ARG A 165 15.39 -8.89 -7.46
N ARG A 166 16.25 -9.55 -8.26
CA ARG A 166 15.86 -10.76 -8.98
C ARG A 166 15.65 -11.92 -8.01
N VAL A 167 16.54 -12.10 -7.04
CA VAL A 167 16.41 -13.13 -6.00
C VAL A 167 15.10 -12.93 -5.23
N ALA A 168 14.79 -11.71 -4.80
CA ALA A 168 13.53 -11.38 -4.15
C ALA A 168 12.30 -11.75 -5.01
N ALA A 169 12.31 -11.39 -6.29
CA ALA A 169 11.22 -11.68 -7.21
C ALA A 169 11.02 -13.19 -7.43
N TYR A 170 12.10 -13.96 -7.61
CA TYR A 170 12.03 -15.41 -7.76
C TYR A 170 11.59 -16.09 -6.46
N SER A 171 12.13 -15.68 -5.32
CA SER A 171 11.73 -16.19 -4.01
C SER A 171 10.24 -16.00 -3.77
N ARG A 172 9.70 -14.83 -4.10
CA ARG A 172 8.26 -14.54 -4.05
C ARG A 172 7.46 -15.49 -4.95
N GLN A 173 7.87 -15.65 -6.21
CA GLN A 173 7.17 -16.54 -7.16
C GLN A 173 7.17 -17.99 -6.69
N ILE A 174 8.30 -18.49 -6.18
CA ILE A 174 8.40 -19.84 -5.63
C ILE A 174 7.46 -20.01 -4.42
N ALA A 175 7.51 -19.08 -3.47
CA ALA A 175 6.67 -19.11 -2.28
C ALA A 175 5.17 -19.07 -2.63
N GLN A 176 4.76 -18.24 -3.60
CA GLN A 176 3.39 -18.20 -4.11
C GLN A 176 2.97 -19.50 -4.79
N ALA A 177 3.83 -20.07 -5.63
CA ALA A 177 3.56 -21.34 -6.31
C ALA A 177 3.43 -22.52 -5.33
N MET A 178 4.11 -22.45 -4.17
CA MET A 178 3.96 -23.40 -3.07
C MET A 178 2.69 -23.17 -2.24
N GLY A 179 1.91 -22.12 -2.49
CA GLY A 179 0.67 -21.82 -1.77
C GLY A 179 0.89 -21.26 -0.37
N LEU A 180 2.03 -20.66 -0.08
CA LEU A 180 2.30 -20.03 1.22
C LEU A 180 1.39 -18.83 1.47
N PRO A 181 1.06 -18.54 2.75
CA PRO A 181 0.26 -17.37 3.12
C PRO A 181 0.92 -16.06 2.65
N PRO A 182 0.14 -15.03 2.28
CA PRO A 182 0.68 -13.75 1.81
C PRO A 182 1.72 -13.12 2.76
N SER A 183 1.54 -13.27 4.07
CA SER A 183 2.49 -12.77 5.08
C SER A 183 3.85 -13.48 5.03
N GLU A 184 3.86 -14.79 4.79
CA GLU A 184 5.11 -15.55 4.64
C GLU A 184 5.80 -15.23 3.32
N VAL A 185 5.01 -15.05 2.24
CA VAL A 185 5.53 -14.62 0.93
C VAL A 185 6.25 -13.27 1.05
N GLU A 186 5.67 -12.30 1.78
CA GLU A 186 6.31 -11.01 2.03
C GLU A 186 7.62 -11.14 2.81
N VAL A 187 7.67 -12.00 3.84
CA VAL A 187 8.89 -12.27 4.62
C VAL A 187 9.98 -12.87 3.74
N ILE A 188 9.65 -13.87 2.91
CA ILE A 188 10.61 -14.53 2.03
C ILE A 188 11.12 -13.58 0.94
N GLU A 189 10.24 -12.75 0.35
CA GLU A 189 10.63 -11.72 -0.62
C GLU A 189 11.61 -10.72 0.00
N LEU A 190 11.33 -10.24 1.22
CA LEU A 190 12.19 -9.32 1.95
C LEU A 190 13.54 -9.95 2.29
N ALA A 191 13.54 -11.22 2.69
CA ALA A 191 14.77 -11.98 2.95
C ALA A 191 15.61 -12.12 1.68
N GLY A 192 15.00 -12.45 0.53
CA GLY A 192 15.68 -12.51 -0.75
C GLY A 192 16.28 -11.16 -1.19
N LEU A 193 15.62 -10.05 -0.84
CA LEU A 193 16.14 -8.70 -1.11
C LEU A 193 17.36 -8.36 -0.26
N LEU A 194 17.44 -8.85 0.97
CA LEU A 194 18.49 -8.53 1.95
C LEU A 194 19.48 -9.69 2.21
N HIS A 195 19.38 -10.83 1.49
CA HIS A 195 20.17 -12.03 1.80
C HIS A 195 21.68 -11.75 1.88
N ASP A 196 22.15 -10.88 1.03
CA ASP A 196 23.55 -10.52 0.86
C ASP A 196 23.99 -9.28 1.68
N VAL A 197 23.13 -8.72 2.54
CA VAL A 197 23.43 -7.50 3.29
C VAL A 197 24.73 -7.59 4.10
N GLY A 198 25.10 -8.79 4.54
CA GLY A 198 26.35 -9.02 5.27
C GLY A 198 27.63 -8.85 4.44
N LYS A 199 27.54 -8.77 3.11
CA LYS A 199 28.69 -8.43 2.25
C LYS A 199 29.25 -7.04 2.54
N ILE A 200 28.48 -6.17 3.21
CA ILE A 200 29.00 -4.88 3.68
C ILE A 200 30.21 -5.03 4.63
N GLY A 201 30.26 -6.13 5.39
CA GLY A 201 31.36 -6.45 6.31
C GLY A 201 32.54 -7.19 5.64
N ILE A 202 32.46 -7.51 4.36
CA ILE A 202 33.54 -8.19 3.63
C ILE A 202 34.48 -7.15 3.01
N PRO A 203 35.80 -7.28 3.20
CA PRO A 203 36.77 -6.35 2.61
C PRO A 203 36.69 -6.33 1.07
N ASP A 204 36.76 -5.15 0.46
CA ASP A 204 36.65 -4.97 -0.99
C ASP A 204 37.72 -5.74 -1.75
N ARG A 205 38.94 -5.84 -1.22
CA ARG A 205 40.04 -6.64 -1.79
C ARG A 205 39.70 -8.13 -1.98
N VAL A 206 38.74 -8.64 -1.18
CA VAL A 206 38.27 -10.03 -1.26
C VAL A 206 37.08 -10.11 -2.22
N LEU A 207 36.08 -9.23 -2.02
CA LEU A 207 34.85 -9.23 -2.79
C LEU A 207 35.07 -8.90 -4.26
N GLN A 208 36.02 -7.99 -4.57
CA GLN A 208 36.32 -7.52 -5.92
C GLN A 208 37.59 -8.14 -6.51
N LYS A 209 38.13 -9.22 -5.92
CA LYS A 209 39.36 -9.85 -6.37
C LYS A 209 39.20 -10.40 -7.79
N PRO A 210 40.03 -9.97 -8.74
CA PRO A 210 40.02 -10.57 -10.06
C PRO A 210 40.69 -11.96 -10.02
N GLY A 211 39.87 -13.01 -10.16
CA GLY A 211 40.34 -14.38 -10.18
C GLY A 211 39.83 -15.26 -9.04
N LYS A 212 40.50 -16.40 -8.84
CA LYS A 212 40.05 -17.37 -7.81
C LYS A 212 40.42 -16.91 -6.41
N LEU A 213 39.48 -17.11 -5.48
CA LEU A 213 39.70 -16.87 -4.06
C LEU A 213 40.58 -18.03 -3.49
N ASP A 214 41.47 -17.70 -2.57
CA ASP A 214 42.17 -18.69 -1.74
C ASP A 214 41.27 -19.16 -0.56
N ALA A 215 41.79 -20.08 0.26
CA ALA A 215 41.03 -20.68 1.35
C ALA A 215 40.63 -19.65 2.45
N ASP A 216 41.53 -18.71 2.73
CA ASP A 216 41.29 -17.69 3.75
C ASP A 216 40.25 -16.66 3.25
N GLU A 217 40.32 -16.27 2.00
CA GLU A 217 39.36 -15.38 1.35
C GLU A 217 37.96 -16.02 1.25
N TRP A 218 37.91 -17.32 0.92
CA TRP A 218 36.65 -18.08 0.96
C TRP A 218 36.06 -18.11 2.37
N THR A 219 36.88 -18.29 3.38
CA THR A 219 36.45 -18.25 4.79
C THR A 219 35.85 -16.89 5.14
N MET A 220 36.42 -15.78 4.62
CA MET A 220 35.86 -14.45 4.83
C MET A 220 34.50 -14.28 4.15
N ILE A 221 34.36 -14.69 2.88
CA ILE A 221 33.07 -14.59 2.16
C ILE A 221 31.98 -15.40 2.83
N ARG A 222 32.28 -16.62 3.27
CA ARG A 222 31.30 -17.50 3.97
C ARG A 222 30.76 -16.91 5.27
N ARG A 223 31.33 -15.82 5.76
CA ARG A 223 30.83 -15.14 6.96
C ARG A 223 29.67 -14.16 6.67
N HIS A 224 29.39 -13.82 5.39
CA HIS A 224 28.37 -12.80 5.11
C HIS A 224 26.95 -13.21 5.60
N PRO A 225 26.50 -14.48 5.59
CA PRO A 225 25.18 -14.81 6.14
C PRO A 225 25.08 -14.52 7.64
N ASP A 226 26.11 -14.88 8.41
CA ASP A 226 26.18 -14.61 9.85
C ASP A 226 26.29 -13.10 10.11
N LEU A 227 27.10 -12.37 9.35
CA LEU A 227 27.20 -10.91 9.46
C LEU A 227 25.87 -10.24 9.12
N GLY A 228 25.19 -10.68 8.05
CA GLY A 228 23.88 -10.19 7.66
C GLY A 228 22.83 -10.40 8.75
N ALA A 229 22.79 -11.60 9.31
CA ALA A 229 21.91 -11.93 10.42
C ALA A 229 22.14 -11.00 11.63
N ARG A 230 23.40 -10.74 12.00
CA ARG A 230 23.76 -9.82 13.11
C ARG A 230 23.37 -8.37 12.81
N ILE A 231 23.61 -7.87 11.60
CA ILE A 231 23.26 -6.50 11.22
C ILE A 231 21.76 -6.25 11.40
N LEU A 232 20.93 -7.27 11.14
CA LEU A 232 19.47 -7.14 11.16
C LEU A 232 18.83 -7.54 12.50
N ALA A 233 19.57 -8.25 13.37
CA ALA A 233 19.03 -8.81 14.61
C ALA A 233 18.49 -7.78 15.59
N ASP A 234 19.06 -6.56 15.60
CA ASP A 234 18.66 -5.50 16.52
C ASP A 234 17.33 -4.81 16.11
N ASN A 235 16.80 -5.11 14.93
CA ASN A 235 15.53 -4.58 14.47
C ASN A 235 14.41 -5.62 14.61
N PRO A 236 13.48 -5.49 15.59
CA PRO A 236 12.40 -6.46 15.79
C PRO A 236 11.51 -6.67 14.57
N ALA A 237 11.35 -5.66 13.71
CA ALA A 237 10.55 -5.76 12.48
C ALA A 237 11.21 -6.69 11.43
N LEU A 238 12.52 -6.92 11.54
CA LEU A 238 13.29 -7.79 10.64
C LEU A 238 13.56 -9.18 11.24
N ALA A 239 13.19 -9.41 12.50
CA ALA A 239 13.41 -10.68 13.18
C ALA A 239 12.97 -11.93 12.38
N PRO A 240 11.82 -11.91 11.65
CA PRO A 240 11.39 -13.06 10.86
C PRO A 240 12.33 -13.44 9.71
N ILE A 241 13.09 -12.48 9.16
CA ILE A 241 14.00 -12.76 8.03
C ILE A 241 15.39 -13.18 8.48
N VAL A 242 15.78 -12.94 9.74
CA VAL A 242 17.12 -13.22 10.25
C VAL A 242 17.54 -14.69 10.06
N PRO A 243 16.72 -15.69 10.44
CA PRO A 243 17.07 -17.10 10.22
C PRO A 243 17.16 -17.46 8.73
N ILE A 244 16.37 -16.82 7.88
CA ILE A 244 16.41 -17.04 6.43
C ILE A 244 17.74 -16.55 5.87
N ILE A 245 18.14 -15.32 6.22
CA ILE A 245 19.40 -14.71 5.79
C ILE A 245 20.60 -15.50 6.30
N ARG A 246 20.55 -15.98 7.55
CA ARG A 246 21.64 -16.76 8.13
C ARG A 246 21.88 -18.06 7.37
N HIS A 247 20.81 -18.75 6.91
CA HIS A 247 20.87 -20.12 6.41
C HIS A 247 20.63 -20.26 4.89
N HIS A 248 20.62 -19.17 4.11
CA HIS A 248 20.35 -19.24 2.68
C HIS A 248 21.42 -19.98 1.86
N HIS A 249 22.59 -20.19 2.43
CA HIS A 249 23.65 -21.03 1.85
C HIS A 249 23.77 -22.43 2.47
N GLU A 250 22.80 -22.81 3.30
CA GLU A 250 22.72 -24.21 3.73
C GLU A 250 22.28 -25.11 2.57
N ARG A 251 22.71 -26.34 2.62
CA ARG A 251 22.45 -27.32 1.56
C ARG A 251 21.75 -28.53 2.13
N TYR A 252 20.82 -29.07 1.38
CA TYR A 252 20.05 -30.26 1.78
C TYR A 252 20.94 -31.43 2.20
N ASP A 253 22.15 -31.53 1.62
CA ASP A 253 23.15 -32.54 1.91
C ASP A 253 24.01 -32.29 3.18
N GLY A 254 23.74 -31.20 3.93
CA GLY A 254 24.48 -30.79 5.13
C GLY A 254 25.88 -30.24 4.86
N ARG A 255 26.22 -29.98 3.58
CA ARG A 255 27.55 -29.41 3.19
C ARG A 255 27.50 -27.92 2.97
N GLY A 256 26.43 -27.28 3.44
CA GLY A 256 26.25 -25.84 3.41
C GLY A 256 27.02 -25.11 4.52
N TYR A 257 26.68 -23.87 4.70
CA TYR A 257 27.21 -23.01 5.76
C TYR A 257 26.18 -21.96 6.17
N PRO A 258 26.25 -21.38 7.39
CA PRO A 258 27.33 -21.46 8.37
C PRO A 258 27.25 -22.67 9.33
N ASP A 259 26.06 -23.25 9.56
CA ASP A 259 25.83 -24.22 10.64
C ASP A 259 25.84 -25.69 10.16
N GLY A 260 25.82 -25.92 8.84
CA GLY A 260 25.79 -27.26 8.24
C GLY A 260 24.48 -27.99 8.44
N LEU A 261 23.35 -27.25 8.44
CA LEU A 261 22.00 -27.80 8.56
C LEU A 261 21.69 -28.71 7.38
N ALA A 262 20.94 -29.81 7.62
CA ALA A 262 20.61 -30.79 6.59
C ALA A 262 19.09 -31.04 6.53
N GLY A 263 18.60 -31.31 5.33
CA GLY A 263 17.20 -31.70 5.12
C GLY A 263 16.23 -30.65 5.66
N ASP A 264 15.30 -31.11 6.48
CA ASP A 264 14.21 -30.29 7.05
C ASP A 264 14.65 -29.39 8.22
N GLU A 265 15.91 -29.45 8.64
CA GLU A 265 16.47 -28.49 9.61
C GLU A 265 16.65 -27.10 9.00
N ILE A 266 16.75 -27.02 7.65
CA ILE A 266 16.90 -25.76 6.93
C ILE A 266 15.55 -25.02 6.93
N PRO A 267 15.48 -23.78 7.41
CA PRO A 267 14.24 -23.00 7.31
C PRO A 267 13.74 -22.94 5.85
N LEU A 268 12.46 -23.20 5.63
CA LEU A 268 11.88 -23.25 4.27
C LEU A 268 12.19 -21.96 3.49
N GLY A 269 12.06 -20.80 4.12
CA GLY A 269 12.40 -19.52 3.49
C GLY A 269 13.87 -19.45 3.05
N ALA A 270 14.79 -20.05 3.82
CA ALA A 270 16.21 -20.10 3.47
C ALA A 270 16.45 -21.00 2.26
N ALA A 271 15.79 -22.16 2.21
CA ALA A 271 15.86 -23.04 1.06
C ALA A 271 15.33 -22.39 -0.22
N ILE A 272 14.20 -21.62 -0.11
CA ILE A 272 13.63 -20.87 -1.23
C ILE A 272 14.59 -19.78 -1.71
N VAL A 273 15.14 -18.99 -0.78
CA VAL A 273 16.09 -17.91 -1.13
C VAL A 273 17.38 -18.50 -1.73
N GLY A 274 17.94 -19.55 -1.14
CA GLY A 274 19.12 -20.23 -1.67
C GLY A 274 18.93 -20.83 -3.04
N LEU A 275 17.70 -21.33 -3.36
CA LEU A 275 17.36 -21.81 -4.70
C LEU A 275 17.25 -20.65 -5.70
N ALA A 276 16.67 -19.51 -5.27
CA ALA A 276 16.50 -18.33 -6.11
C ALA A 276 17.84 -17.64 -6.42
N ASP A 277 18.78 -17.68 -5.49
CA ASP A 277 20.13 -17.14 -5.60
C ASP A 277 20.99 -17.97 -6.55
#